data_2def2dd217c8093989a03a211b0f382f
#
_entry.id   2def2dd217c8093989a03a211b0f382f
#
_cell.length_a   1.000
_cell.length_b   1.000
_cell.length_c   1.000
_cell.angle_alpha   90.00
_cell.angle_beta   90.00
_cell.angle_gamma   90.00
#
_symmetry.space_group_name_H-M   'P 1'
#
loop_
_entity.id
_entity.type
_entity.pdbx_description
1 polymer ?
#
loop_
_entity_poly.entity_id
_entity_poly.type
_entity_poly.pdbx_seq_one_letter_code
_entity_poly.pdbx_strand_id
1 'polypeptide(L)'
;MSLSATVLLACGSDAGGGQSSSSGGKPGSAGSGMANAGSPSSAGMGVTAGSPNSSAGSGGSNAVGGAPSGGASSTGGAPAGGASSIGGAPSGGASTGGTGPAGGAGSGVGGSAGGGSNACPMPALKAGNTDKTLMVGGMSRSYTLHVPAAYTGSNAVPLVLDFHGLGGNGKGESTSSPYPAQTDPDGVIMAFPTGLAGPGGNAWNVGPCCVKNTDDVAFAKALVTEIEKTACIDTKRVYAVGFSMGGGMSHYIACHAADVFAAVAPAAFDLLQENVGDCKPPRPIAEITFRSTGDNVVAYAGGASMAVQGMPITFLGAKGTFQKWAEINQCTGAASAEDANGCATYAGCPAGIEVTLCTKQGGTHEPGNAKVGWPALKKHTLP
;
A
#
# COMPACT_ATOMS: atom_id res chain seq x y z
N MET A 1 9.92 21.62 -31.25
CA MET A 1 9.83 22.38 -30.00
C MET A 1 9.71 21.35 -28.86
N SER A 2 10.83 21.14 -28.20
CA SER A 2 10.99 20.11 -27.16
C SER A 2 10.77 20.77 -25.80
N LEU A 3 9.70 20.42 -25.09
CA LEU A 3 9.54 20.80 -23.68
C LEU A 3 10.06 19.65 -22.84
N SER A 4 11.25 19.82 -22.31
CA SER A 4 11.76 18.98 -21.22
C SER A 4 11.15 19.43 -19.92
N ALA A 5 10.28 18.62 -19.35
CA ALA A 5 9.83 18.78 -17.98
C ALA A 5 10.80 18.04 -17.05
N THR A 6 11.70 18.78 -16.43
CA THR A 6 12.60 18.26 -15.40
C THR A 6 11.84 18.23 -14.09
N VAL A 7 11.50 17.04 -13.60
CA VAL A 7 10.98 16.86 -12.24
C VAL A 7 12.16 16.87 -11.27
N LEU A 8 12.35 17.98 -10.56
CA LEU A 8 13.27 18.07 -9.44
C LEU A 8 12.63 17.43 -8.21
N LEU A 9 13.11 16.27 -7.80
CA LEU A 9 12.93 15.77 -6.43
C LEU A 9 13.94 16.49 -5.53
N ALA A 10 13.47 17.41 -4.72
CA ALA A 10 14.28 18.02 -3.67
C ALA A 10 14.15 17.19 -2.38
N CYS A 11 15.12 16.35 -2.11
CA CYS A 11 15.43 15.90 -0.74
C CYS A 11 16.64 16.71 -0.28
N GLY A 12 16.40 17.73 0.56
CA GLY A 12 17.46 18.48 1.22
C GLY A 12 18.06 17.68 2.37
N SER A 13 19.31 17.33 2.26
CA SER A 13 20.17 16.89 3.36
C SER A 13 21.28 17.90 3.48
N ASP A 14 21.18 18.81 4.46
CA ASP A 14 22.30 19.62 4.89
C ASP A 14 23.07 18.90 5.97
N ALA A 15 24.27 18.45 5.62
CA ALA A 15 25.31 18.10 6.56
C ALA A 15 26.40 19.16 6.44
N GLY A 16 26.51 20.04 7.44
CA GLY A 16 27.57 21.01 7.56
C GLY A 16 28.14 21.01 8.97
N GLY A 17 29.28 20.37 9.14
CA GLY A 17 30.08 20.48 10.34
C GLY A 17 30.89 21.79 10.36
N GLY A 18 31.14 22.34 11.54
CA GLY A 18 32.02 23.50 11.73
C GLY A 18 32.21 23.81 13.20
N GLN A 19 33.43 23.69 13.65
CA GLN A 19 33.95 23.72 15.01
C GLN A 19 33.84 25.07 15.74
N SER A 20 33.68 24.95 17.05
CA SER A 20 34.27 25.64 18.22
C SER A 20 34.73 27.09 18.16
N SER A 21 34.27 27.93 19.10
CA SER A 21 35.12 28.41 20.20
C SER A 21 34.34 29.30 21.18
N SER A 22 34.75 29.13 22.44
CA SER A 22 34.39 29.71 23.72
C SER A 22 34.38 31.25 23.81
N SER A 23 33.45 31.79 24.58
CA SER A 23 33.79 32.55 25.81
C SER A 23 32.55 33.28 26.40
N GLY A 24 32.45 33.21 27.66
CA GLY A 24 31.74 33.63 28.76
C GLY A 24 31.15 35.04 28.80
N GLY A 25 30.14 35.17 29.68
CA GLY A 25 29.66 36.45 30.15
C GLY A 25 28.15 36.50 30.48
N LYS A 26 27.84 36.31 31.72
CA LYS A 26 26.60 36.71 32.40
C LYS A 26 26.85 37.97 33.23
N PRO A 27 25.92 38.64 33.90
CA PRO A 27 24.48 38.89 33.66
C PRO A 27 24.08 40.41 33.78
N GLY A 28 22.79 40.70 33.58
CA GLY A 28 22.24 42.02 33.92
C GLY A 28 20.79 42.21 33.53
N SER A 29 20.01 42.20 34.46
CA SER A 29 18.73 42.61 35.00
C SER A 29 17.94 43.71 34.28
N ALA A 30 16.59 43.46 34.27
CA ALA A 30 15.46 44.37 34.55
C ALA A 30 15.16 45.59 33.66
N GLY A 31 13.88 45.71 33.29
CA GLY A 31 13.26 46.92 32.78
C GLY A 31 11.85 46.72 32.26
N SER A 32 10.92 46.98 33.12
CA SER A 32 9.48 47.09 32.88
C SER A 32 9.12 48.29 31.97
N GLY A 33 7.99 48.25 31.25
CA GLY A 33 7.44 49.41 30.59
C GLY A 33 6.16 49.12 29.81
N MET A 34 5.06 49.56 30.36
CA MET A 34 3.66 49.44 29.93
C MET A 34 3.26 50.30 28.72
N ALA A 35 2.15 49.84 28.08
CA ALA A 35 0.99 50.60 27.56
C ALA A 35 1.20 51.48 26.30
N ASN A 36 0.36 51.54 25.33
CA ASN A 36 -1.04 51.82 25.28
C ASN A 36 -1.58 51.83 23.83
N ALA A 37 -2.74 51.35 23.63
CA ALA A 37 -3.92 51.75 22.87
C ALA A 37 -3.80 52.75 21.68
N GLY A 38 -4.56 52.41 20.63
CA GLY A 38 -5.01 53.40 19.65
C GLY A 38 -5.59 52.80 18.38
N SER A 39 -6.87 52.44 18.34
CA SER A 39 -7.72 52.57 17.16
C SER A 39 -8.31 53.96 17.16
N PRO A 40 -8.83 54.53 16.05
CA PRO A 40 -9.96 54.04 15.28
C PRO A 40 -10.09 54.50 13.79
N SER A 41 -11.02 53.81 13.07
CA SER A 41 -12.05 54.30 12.12
C SER A 41 -11.61 55.22 10.94
N SER A 42 -12.16 55.15 9.78
CA SER A 42 -13.46 54.85 9.19
C SER A 42 -13.51 55.35 7.74
N ALA A 43 -14.35 54.69 6.97
CA ALA A 43 -15.25 55.22 5.95
C ALA A 43 -14.72 55.69 4.57
N GLY A 44 -15.43 55.21 3.56
CA GLY A 44 -15.69 55.95 2.35
C GLY A 44 -15.93 55.10 1.08
N MET A 45 -17.11 54.65 0.86
CA MET A 45 -18.02 54.71 -0.31
C MET A 45 -17.41 54.95 -1.70
N GLY A 46 -17.96 54.18 -2.68
CA GLY A 46 -17.96 54.58 -4.07
C GLY A 46 -18.40 53.48 -5.04
N VAL A 47 -19.69 53.41 -5.27
CA VAL A 47 -20.42 52.62 -6.31
C VAL A 47 -19.99 53.08 -7.70
N THR A 48 -19.90 52.16 -8.69
CA THR A 48 -20.76 52.26 -9.90
C THR A 48 -20.62 51.02 -10.80
N ALA A 49 -21.76 50.61 -11.25
CA ALA A 49 -22.10 49.59 -12.19
C ALA A 49 -21.70 49.87 -13.65
N GLY A 50 -21.61 48.83 -14.43
CA GLY A 50 -21.54 48.92 -15.89
C GLY A 50 -21.41 47.59 -16.59
N SER A 51 -22.52 46.93 -16.85
CA SER A 51 -22.75 46.07 -18.03
C SER A 51 -23.57 46.89 -19.02
N PRO A 52 -23.83 46.46 -20.26
CA PRO A 52 -23.51 45.26 -21.06
C PRO A 52 -23.12 45.61 -22.52
N ASN A 53 -22.72 44.68 -23.36
CA ASN A 53 -23.48 44.44 -24.58
C ASN A 53 -22.89 43.30 -25.45
N SER A 54 -23.81 42.50 -25.89
CA SER A 54 -23.88 41.52 -26.91
C SER A 54 -23.37 41.97 -28.31
N SER A 55 -22.77 41.01 -29.05
CA SER A 55 -23.09 40.91 -30.49
C SER A 55 -22.80 39.51 -31.02
N ALA A 56 -23.81 38.97 -31.61
CA ALA A 56 -23.87 37.73 -32.38
C ALA A 56 -23.17 37.88 -33.73
N GLY A 57 -22.62 36.80 -34.26
CA GLY A 57 -22.13 36.66 -35.60
C GLY A 57 -22.22 35.23 -36.06
N SER A 58 -23.26 34.98 -36.79
CA SER A 58 -23.64 33.74 -37.48
C SER A 58 -22.81 33.50 -38.75
N GLY A 59 -22.66 32.20 -39.10
CA GLY A 59 -22.64 31.82 -40.51
C GLY A 59 -21.48 30.96 -40.97
N GLY A 60 -21.81 29.78 -41.51
CA GLY A 60 -20.97 29.10 -42.45
C GLY A 60 -21.00 27.57 -42.38
N SER A 61 -22.08 26.99 -42.84
CA SER A 61 -22.18 25.57 -43.22
C SER A 61 -21.29 25.31 -44.46
N ASN A 62 -20.65 24.14 -44.50
CA ASN A 62 -20.62 23.32 -45.72
C ASN A 62 -20.19 21.88 -45.41
N ALA A 63 -21.12 20.99 -45.71
CA ALA A 63 -20.98 19.57 -45.84
C ALA A 63 -20.36 19.21 -47.20
N VAL A 64 -19.87 18.03 -47.35
CA VAL A 64 -19.75 17.04 -48.44
C VAL A 64 -18.47 16.26 -48.17
N GLY A 65 -18.41 14.99 -47.91
CA GLY A 65 -18.99 13.84 -48.55
C GLY A 65 -17.86 12.91 -48.93
N GLY A 66 -17.89 11.65 -48.61
CA GLY A 66 -16.99 10.67 -49.19
C GLY A 66 -16.70 9.47 -48.26
N ALA A 67 -17.60 8.50 -48.25
CA ALA A 67 -17.25 7.11 -47.99
C ALA A 67 -16.79 6.46 -49.29
N PRO A 68 -15.89 5.48 -49.23
CA PRO A 68 -16.10 4.28 -50.00
C PRO A 68 -16.20 3.03 -49.13
N SER A 69 -17.27 2.34 -49.43
CA SER A 69 -17.53 0.94 -49.17
C SER A 69 -16.63 0.03 -49.99
N GLY A 70 -16.36 -1.12 -49.48
CA GLY A 70 -16.01 -2.27 -50.34
C GLY A 70 -14.94 -3.15 -49.78
N GLY A 71 -15.32 -4.39 -49.53
CA GLY A 71 -14.54 -5.56 -49.79
C GLY A 71 -14.71 -6.67 -48.77
N ALA A 72 -15.75 -7.51 -48.99
CA ALA A 72 -15.91 -8.79 -48.30
C ALA A 72 -15.09 -9.90 -49.00
N SER A 73 -14.98 -11.02 -48.27
CA SER A 73 -14.66 -12.40 -48.70
C SER A 73 -13.17 -12.75 -48.59
N SER A 74 -12.82 -13.83 -47.92
CA SER A 74 -13.18 -15.24 -48.06
C SER A 74 -12.58 -16.08 -46.95
N THR A 75 -13.36 -16.88 -46.28
CA THR A 75 -13.43 -18.35 -46.27
C THR A 75 -12.12 -19.12 -46.23
N GLY A 76 -12.04 -20.02 -45.29
CA GLY A 76 -11.25 -21.24 -45.37
C GLY A 76 -10.46 -21.55 -44.10
N GLY A 77 -10.92 -22.49 -43.34
CA GLY A 77 -10.50 -23.84 -43.28
C GLY A 77 -10.22 -24.24 -41.85
N ALA A 78 -11.15 -24.95 -41.22
CA ALA A 78 -10.84 -25.82 -40.11
C ALA A 78 -10.19 -27.09 -40.60
N PRO A 79 -9.28 -27.71 -39.86
CA PRO A 79 -9.24 -29.16 -39.78
C PRO A 79 -9.70 -29.66 -38.42
N ALA A 80 -10.72 -30.50 -38.49
CA ALA A 80 -11.09 -31.41 -37.46
C ALA A 80 -10.09 -32.57 -37.43
N GLY A 81 -9.94 -33.21 -36.32
CA GLY A 81 -9.47 -34.56 -36.24
C GLY A 81 -8.52 -34.86 -35.13
N GLY A 82 -8.95 -35.72 -34.21
CA GLY A 82 -8.08 -36.52 -33.41
C GLY A 82 -8.51 -36.77 -31.96
N ALA A 83 -9.66 -37.42 -31.77
CA ALA A 83 -9.93 -38.14 -30.53
C ALA A 83 -9.07 -39.41 -30.49
N SER A 84 -8.32 -39.59 -29.44
CA SER A 84 -7.78 -40.93 -29.06
C SER A 84 -8.00 -41.13 -27.57
N SER A 85 -9.00 -41.91 -27.28
CA SER A 85 -9.26 -42.59 -26.04
C SER A 85 -8.38 -43.84 -25.95
N ILE A 86 -7.61 -43.97 -24.87
CA ILE A 86 -7.19 -45.29 -24.32
C ILE A 86 -7.20 -45.04 -22.79
N GLY A 87 -8.04 -45.61 -22.09
CA GLY A 87 -8.48 -46.78 -21.53
C GLY A 87 -7.37 -47.56 -20.78
N GLY A 88 -7.37 -47.53 -19.42
CA GLY A 88 -6.51 -48.38 -18.64
C GLY A 88 -6.68 -48.20 -17.14
N ALA A 89 -7.70 -48.81 -16.56
CA ALA A 89 -7.73 -49.11 -15.14
C ALA A 89 -6.99 -50.44 -14.89
N PRO A 90 -6.21 -50.56 -13.84
CA PRO A 90 -5.98 -51.87 -13.23
C PRO A 90 -6.78 -52.02 -11.95
N SER A 91 -7.52 -53.09 -12.00
CA SER A 91 -8.30 -53.75 -10.97
C SER A 91 -7.46 -54.26 -9.80
N GLY A 92 -8.14 -54.36 -8.70
CA GLY A 92 -7.91 -54.89 -7.41
C GLY A 92 -6.93 -56.04 -7.18
N GLY A 93 -6.36 -56.01 -6.02
CA GLY A 93 -5.70 -57.12 -5.36
C GLY A 93 -6.05 -57.13 -3.89
N ALA A 94 -7.03 -57.96 -3.55
CA ALA A 94 -7.27 -58.35 -2.18
C ALA A 94 -6.27 -59.47 -1.83
N SER A 95 -5.59 -59.35 -0.71
CA SER A 95 -4.93 -60.50 -0.09
C SER A 95 -5.24 -60.56 1.40
N THR A 96 -5.70 -61.70 1.71
CA THR A 96 -6.18 -62.35 2.92
C THR A 96 -5.12 -62.45 4.02
N GLY A 97 -5.61 -62.28 5.23
CA GLY A 97 -5.39 -62.90 6.51
C GLY A 97 -4.03 -63.48 6.91
N GLY A 98 -3.57 -63.02 8.05
CA GLY A 98 -2.56 -63.66 8.88
C GLY A 98 -2.82 -63.37 10.36
N THR A 99 -3.22 -64.40 11.08
CA THR A 99 -3.51 -64.38 12.52
C THR A 99 -2.26 -64.55 13.37
N GLY A 100 -2.13 -63.70 14.44
CA GLY A 100 -1.56 -63.91 15.75
C GLY A 100 -0.04 -63.81 15.95
N PRO A 101 0.48 -63.71 17.19
CA PRO A 101 -0.22 -63.72 18.48
C PRO A 101 0.06 -62.51 19.38
N ALA A 102 -0.71 -62.47 20.46
CA ALA A 102 -0.73 -61.51 21.55
C ALA A 102 0.54 -61.45 22.42
N GLY A 103 0.84 -60.29 22.93
CA GLY A 103 1.74 -60.14 24.07
C GLY A 103 2.43 -58.79 24.13
N GLY A 104 2.01 -57.93 25.08
CA GLY A 104 2.78 -56.73 25.46
C GLY A 104 1.88 -55.56 25.89
N ALA A 105 1.47 -55.54 27.17
CA ALA A 105 0.94 -54.36 27.77
C ALA A 105 2.01 -53.28 27.82
N GLY A 106 1.97 -52.34 26.91
CA GLY A 106 2.75 -51.09 26.92
C GLY A 106 1.80 -49.99 27.30
N SER A 107 2.11 -49.32 28.42
CA SER A 107 1.42 -48.15 28.94
C SER A 107 1.30 -47.09 27.84
N GLY A 108 0.05 -46.86 27.40
CA GLY A 108 -0.28 -45.82 26.49
C GLY A 108 -0.03 -44.48 27.13
N VAL A 109 1.05 -43.84 26.76
CA VAL A 109 1.22 -42.40 26.89
C VAL A 109 0.18 -41.81 25.98
N GLY A 110 -0.86 -41.27 26.54
CA GLY A 110 -1.89 -40.50 25.83
C GLY A 110 -1.17 -39.37 25.02
N GLY A 111 -1.14 -39.55 23.74
CA GLY A 111 -0.80 -38.47 22.83
C GLY A 111 -1.87 -37.38 22.99
N SER A 112 -1.59 -36.39 23.82
CA SER A 112 -2.28 -35.12 23.77
C SER A 112 -2.13 -34.64 22.33
N ALA A 113 -3.28 -34.46 21.66
CA ALA A 113 -3.34 -33.70 20.43
C ALA A 113 -2.72 -32.33 20.74
N GLY A 114 -1.49 -32.14 20.29
CA GLY A 114 -0.75 -30.91 20.48
C GLY A 114 -1.42 -29.80 19.68
N GLY A 115 -2.24 -29.01 20.34
CA GLY A 115 -2.36 -27.63 19.97
C GLY A 115 -0.95 -27.04 20.16
N GLY A 116 -0.25 -26.83 19.05
CA GLY A 116 1.08 -26.22 19.05
C GLY A 116 0.95 -24.82 19.67
N SER A 117 1.30 -24.71 20.94
CA SER A 117 1.71 -23.42 21.49
C SER A 117 3.02 -23.11 20.77
N ASN A 118 2.95 -22.31 19.69
CA ASN A 118 4.13 -21.74 19.11
C ASN A 118 4.76 -20.82 20.16
N ALA A 119 5.68 -21.36 20.95
CA ALA A 119 6.44 -20.57 21.90
C ALA A 119 7.17 -19.48 21.12
N CYS A 120 7.09 -18.25 21.64
CA CYS A 120 7.80 -17.12 21.01
C CYS A 120 9.29 -17.43 20.87
N PRO A 121 9.94 -17.05 19.76
CA PRO A 121 11.37 -17.20 19.58
C PRO A 121 12.18 -16.53 20.70
N MET A 122 13.21 -17.21 21.20
CA MET A 122 14.07 -16.69 22.25
C MET A 122 15.56 -16.78 21.81
N PRO A 123 16.40 -15.81 22.20
CA PRO A 123 16.05 -14.59 22.95
C PRO A 123 15.23 -13.59 22.14
N ALA A 124 14.44 -12.76 22.81
CA ALA A 124 13.70 -11.70 22.15
C ALA A 124 14.63 -10.74 21.39
N LEU A 125 14.13 -10.19 20.28
CA LEU A 125 14.87 -9.18 19.51
C LEU A 125 15.12 -7.94 20.37
N LYS A 126 16.28 -7.30 20.18
CA LYS A 126 16.61 -6.03 20.83
C LYS A 126 15.89 -4.89 20.11
N ALA A 127 15.42 -3.91 20.89
CA ALA A 127 14.82 -2.69 20.37
C ALA A 127 15.82 -1.89 19.48
N GLY A 128 15.27 -1.25 18.46
CA GLY A 128 16.01 -0.41 17.50
C GLY A 128 15.89 -0.87 16.06
N ASN A 129 16.53 -0.14 15.16
CA ASN A 129 16.57 -0.43 13.73
C ASN A 129 17.76 -1.30 13.38
N THR A 130 17.57 -2.32 12.57
CA THR A 130 18.63 -3.22 12.09
C THR A 130 18.45 -3.48 10.61
N ASP A 131 19.49 -3.18 9.80
CA ASP A 131 19.52 -3.51 8.39
C ASP A 131 19.79 -5.00 8.20
N LYS A 132 19.00 -5.66 7.38
CA LYS A 132 19.05 -7.10 7.12
C LYS A 132 18.90 -7.41 5.63
N THR A 133 19.26 -8.64 5.26
CA THR A 133 19.06 -9.17 3.90
C THR A 133 18.38 -10.53 3.95
N LEU A 134 17.67 -10.84 2.88
CA LEU A 134 16.96 -12.10 2.67
C LEU A 134 17.14 -12.55 1.22
N MET A 135 17.41 -13.83 0.99
CA MET A 135 17.45 -14.42 -0.35
C MET A 135 16.05 -14.81 -0.78
N VAL A 136 15.57 -14.26 -1.90
CA VAL A 136 14.26 -14.58 -2.49
C VAL A 136 14.41 -14.76 -3.99
N GLY A 137 13.99 -15.91 -4.51
CA GLY A 137 14.09 -16.20 -5.94
C GLY A 137 15.52 -16.10 -6.52
N GLY A 138 16.54 -16.40 -5.71
CA GLY A 138 17.96 -16.28 -6.10
C GLY A 138 18.51 -14.84 -6.02
N MET A 139 17.73 -13.86 -5.60
CA MET A 139 18.15 -12.47 -5.45
C MET A 139 18.29 -12.10 -3.98
N SER A 140 19.34 -11.33 -3.64
CA SER A 140 19.48 -10.73 -2.31
C SER A 140 18.60 -9.49 -2.22
N ARG A 141 17.67 -9.48 -1.26
CA ARG A 141 16.76 -8.37 -0.98
C ARG A 141 17.08 -7.80 0.40
N SER A 142 17.10 -6.50 0.53
CA SER A 142 17.38 -5.82 1.79
C SER A 142 16.12 -5.23 2.44
N TYR A 143 16.16 -5.11 3.75
CA TYR A 143 15.13 -4.44 4.54
C TYR A 143 15.71 -3.90 5.85
N THR A 144 15.06 -2.91 6.43
CA THR A 144 15.32 -2.45 7.78
C THR A 144 14.22 -2.99 8.69
N LEU A 145 14.61 -3.70 9.75
CA LEU A 145 13.69 -4.18 10.78
C LEU A 145 13.70 -3.20 11.95
N HIS A 146 12.53 -2.70 12.32
CA HIS A 146 12.29 -1.87 13.49
C HIS A 146 11.61 -2.68 14.58
N VAL A 147 12.24 -2.75 15.74
CA VAL A 147 11.73 -3.38 16.95
C VAL A 147 11.48 -2.29 17.98
N PRO A 148 10.24 -2.02 18.38
CA PRO A 148 9.95 -0.98 19.36
C PRO A 148 10.41 -1.39 20.78
N ALA A 149 10.65 -0.40 21.63
CA ALA A 149 11.05 -0.65 23.02
C ALA A 149 9.98 -1.40 23.84
N ALA A 150 8.73 -1.30 23.44
CA ALA A 150 7.60 -1.99 24.07
C ALA A 150 7.54 -3.50 23.73
N TYR A 151 8.28 -3.97 22.71
CA TYR A 151 8.33 -5.38 22.36
C TYR A 151 9.21 -6.16 23.36
N THR A 152 8.61 -7.12 24.05
CA THR A 152 9.33 -7.95 25.05
C THR A 152 9.58 -9.38 24.58
N GLY A 153 8.99 -9.80 23.46
CA GLY A 153 9.02 -11.18 23.00
C GLY A 153 8.14 -12.15 23.81
N SER A 154 7.43 -11.69 24.83
CA SER A 154 6.59 -12.53 25.69
C SER A 154 5.24 -12.88 25.07
N ASN A 155 4.74 -12.02 24.20
CA ASN A 155 3.44 -12.18 23.53
C ASN A 155 3.59 -11.92 22.04
N ALA A 156 2.73 -12.57 21.26
CA ALA A 156 2.65 -12.33 19.82
C ALA A 156 2.11 -10.91 19.53
N VAL A 157 2.82 -10.18 18.68
CA VAL A 157 2.52 -8.80 18.28
C VAL A 157 2.23 -8.70 16.79
N PRO A 158 1.51 -7.67 16.35
CA PRO A 158 1.33 -7.43 14.91
C PRO A 158 2.65 -7.14 14.18
N LEU A 159 2.65 -7.39 12.87
CA LEU A 159 3.71 -7.01 11.96
C LEU A 159 3.16 -6.03 10.90
N VAL A 160 3.87 -4.94 10.65
CA VAL A 160 3.57 -4.01 9.56
C VAL A 160 4.74 -3.97 8.59
N LEU A 161 4.46 -4.19 7.30
CA LEU A 161 5.40 -3.92 6.22
C LEU A 161 5.08 -2.53 5.65
N ASP A 162 6.06 -1.64 5.63
CA ASP A 162 5.93 -0.28 5.11
C ASP A 162 6.82 -0.07 3.88
N PHE A 163 6.17 0.17 2.74
CA PHE A 163 6.80 0.21 1.43
C PHE A 163 7.12 1.65 1.02
N HIS A 164 8.39 1.93 0.74
CA HIS A 164 8.86 3.26 0.30
C HIS A 164 8.35 3.68 -1.07
N GLY A 165 8.33 4.98 -1.33
CA GLY A 165 8.06 5.57 -2.63
C GLY A 165 9.18 5.34 -3.66
N LEU A 166 8.96 5.76 -4.92
CA LEU A 166 9.94 5.66 -6.00
C LEU A 166 11.27 6.31 -5.60
N GLY A 167 12.37 5.62 -5.83
CA GLY A 167 13.73 6.07 -5.52
C GLY A 167 14.14 5.95 -4.06
N GLY A 168 13.22 5.57 -3.17
CA GLY A 168 13.47 5.38 -1.74
C GLY A 168 14.20 4.09 -1.39
N ASN A 169 14.28 3.79 -0.12
CA ASN A 169 14.81 2.54 0.41
C ASN A 169 14.29 2.31 1.84
N GLY A 170 14.41 1.08 2.34
CA GLY A 170 13.87 0.73 3.66
C GLY A 170 14.45 1.54 4.80
N LYS A 171 15.75 1.89 4.74
CA LYS A 171 16.40 2.70 5.78
C LYS A 171 15.84 4.13 5.81
N GLY A 172 15.67 4.75 4.63
CA GLY A 172 15.03 6.07 4.53
C GLY A 172 13.60 6.02 5.05
N GLU A 173 12.83 5.02 4.62
CA GLU A 173 11.43 4.85 5.04
C GLU A 173 11.31 4.65 6.54
N SER A 174 12.20 3.87 7.17
CA SER A 174 12.17 3.65 8.62
C SER A 174 12.38 4.93 9.46
N THR A 175 12.85 6.00 8.86
CA THR A 175 13.04 7.30 9.52
C THR A 175 11.99 8.34 9.13
N SER A 176 11.35 8.20 7.97
CA SER A 176 10.37 9.15 7.44
C SER A 176 8.92 8.71 7.64
N SER A 177 8.67 7.41 7.83
CA SER A 177 7.33 6.87 8.05
C SER A 177 6.64 7.47 9.28
N PRO A 178 5.37 7.85 9.18
CA PRO A 178 4.59 8.31 10.33
C PRO A 178 4.08 7.16 11.22
N TYR A 179 4.22 5.89 10.78
CA TYR A 179 3.63 4.75 11.46
C TYR A 179 4.34 4.38 12.78
N PRO A 180 5.68 4.37 12.92
CA PRO A 180 6.34 3.98 14.16
C PRO A 180 5.81 4.74 15.39
N ALA A 181 5.57 6.04 15.25
CA ALA A 181 5.03 6.85 16.33
C ALA A 181 3.64 6.40 16.82
N GLN A 182 2.89 5.65 16.01
CA GLN A 182 1.55 5.14 16.35
C GLN A 182 1.57 3.66 16.73
N THR A 183 2.52 2.89 16.22
CA THR A 183 2.61 1.43 16.37
C THR A 183 3.49 1.01 17.54
N ASP A 184 4.52 1.78 17.86
CA ASP A 184 5.47 1.49 18.94
C ASP A 184 4.82 1.29 20.32
N PRO A 185 3.83 2.11 20.74
CA PRO A 185 3.15 1.90 22.01
C PRO A 185 2.44 0.55 22.11
N ASP A 186 1.99 0.01 20.98
CA ASP A 186 1.32 -1.30 20.89
C ASP A 186 2.33 -2.47 20.74
N GLY A 187 3.65 -2.21 20.73
CA GLY A 187 4.71 -3.20 20.59
C GLY A 187 4.85 -3.81 19.20
N VAL A 188 4.31 -3.16 18.17
CA VAL A 188 4.26 -3.65 16.78
C VAL A 188 5.65 -3.67 16.17
N ILE A 189 6.04 -4.80 15.60
CA ILE A 189 7.26 -4.86 14.80
C ILE A 189 6.98 -4.31 13.40
N MET A 190 7.88 -3.49 12.89
CA MET A 190 7.78 -2.98 11.53
C MET A 190 8.96 -3.43 10.67
N ALA A 191 8.69 -3.74 9.41
CA ALA A 191 9.71 -4.02 8.42
C ALA A 191 9.58 -3.02 7.27
N PHE A 192 10.71 -2.46 6.87
CA PHE A 192 10.83 -1.50 5.79
C PHE A 192 11.66 -2.13 4.67
N PRO A 193 11.01 -2.87 3.74
CA PRO A 193 11.72 -3.50 2.65
C PRO A 193 12.27 -2.47 1.66
N THR A 194 13.31 -2.87 0.90
CA THR A 194 13.89 -2.06 -0.18
C THR A 194 13.56 -2.70 -1.52
N GLY A 195 12.98 -1.92 -2.42
CA GLY A 195 12.72 -2.29 -3.80
C GLY A 195 14.00 -2.47 -4.60
N LEU A 196 13.91 -3.09 -5.77
CA LEU A 196 15.05 -3.22 -6.67
C LEU A 196 15.26 -1.96 -7.51
N ALA A 197 16.50 -1.77 -7.98
CA ALA A 197 16.82 -0.66 -8.85
C ALA A 197 16.08 -0.79 -10.20
N GLY A 198 15.43 0.28 -10.61
CA GLY A 198 14.71 0.41 -11.85
C GLY A 198 14.85 1.81 -12.46
N PRO A 199 14.11 2.10 -13.54
CA PRO A 199 14.04 3.46 -14.07
C PRO A 199 13.51 4.43 -13.01
N GLY A 200 14.32 5.41 -12.59
CA GLY A 200 13.95 6.37 -11.55
C GLY A 200 14.38 5.99 -10.12
N GLY A 201 15.21 4.96 -9.95
CA GLY A 201 15.74 4.51 -8.66
C GLY A 201 15.10 3.21 -8.17
N ASN A 202 15.21 2.92 -6.88
CA ASN A 202 14.58 1.73 -6.32
C ASN A 202 13.06 1.80 -6.45
N ALA A 203 12.45 0.68 -6.84
CA ALA A 203 11.05 0.61 -7.18
C ALA A 203 10.47 -0.78 -6.92
N TRP A 204 9.15 -0.90 -7.02
CA TRP A 204 8.40 -2.13 -6.88
C TRP A 204 7.84 -2.59 -8.21
N ASN A 205 7.73 -3.88 -8.41
CA ASN A 205 6.95 -4.45 -9.50
C ASN A 205 5.47 -4.44 -9.09
N VAL A 206 4.72 -3.51 -9.64
CA VAL A 206 3.28 -3.40 -9.41
C VAL A 206 2.50 -3.73 -10.70
N GLY A 207 2.95 -4.75 -11.43
CA GLY A 207 2.33 -5.19 -12.68
C GLY A 207 2.91 -4.43 -13.90
N PRO A 208 2.22 -3.44 -14.49
CA PRO A 208 2.70 -2.72 -15.68
C PRO A 208 3.94 -1.86 -15.38
N CYS A 209 4.20 -1.52 -14.13
CA CYS A 209 5.22 -0.62 -13.61
C CYS A 209 5.86 -1.26 -12.36
N CYS A 210 7.03 -0.95 -11.93
CA CYS A 210 8.03 -0.01 -12.43
C CYS A 210 9.40 -0.68 -12.41
N VAL A 211 9.47 -1.92 -11.90
CA VAL A 211 10.57 -2.87 -12.03
C VAL A 211 10.02 -4.13 -12.69
N LYS A 212 10.79 -4.74 -13.56
CA LYS A 212 10.40 -5.99 -14.23
C LYS A 212 11.24 -7.16 -13.73
N ASN A 213 10.78 -8.37 -14.00
CA ASN A 213 11.50 -9.62 -13.70
C ASN A 213 11.81 -9.83 -12.21
N THR A 214 10.95 -9.31 -11.33
CA THR A 214 10.96 -9.59 -9.89
C THR A 214 9.55 -9.84 -9.39
N ASP A 215 9.45 -10.64 -8.35
CA ASP A 215 8.18 -10.89 -7.65
C ASP A 215 8.27 -10.26 -6.25
N ASP A 216 7.77 -9.03 -6.14
CA ASP A 216 7.77 -8.29 -4.88
C ASP A 216 6.68 -8.79 -3.92
N VAL A 217 5.65 -9.47 -4.41
CA VAL A 217 4.66 -10.16 -3.57
C VAL A 217 5.31 -11.37 -2.89
N ALA A 218 6.05 -12.18 -3.65
CA ALA A 218 6.82 -13.28 -3.07
C ALA A 218 7.87 -12.79 -2.06
N PHE A 219 8.51 -11.65 -2.33
CA PHE A 219 9.43 -11.02 -1.37
C PHE A 219 8.70 -10.61 -0.09
N ALA A 220 7.55 -9.95 -0.17
CA ALA A 220 6.78 -9.53 0.99
C ALA A 220 6.34 -10.76 1.84
N LYS A 221 5.83 -11.83 1.22
CA LYS A 221 5.46 -13.08 1.90
C LYS A 221 6.68 -13.76 2.55
N ALA A 222 7.81 -13.82 1.85
CA ALA A 222 9.05 -14.39 2.38
C ALA A 222 9.59 -13.58 3.56
N LEU A 223 9.45 -12.26 3.51
CA LEU A 223 9.86 -11.36 4.59
C LEU A 223 9.04 -11.58 5.86
N VAL A 224 7.71 -11.73 5.73
CA VAL A 224 6.84 -12.11 6.86
C VAL A 224 7.33 -13.42 7.48
N THR A 225 7.50 -14.49 6.68
CA THR A 225 7.99 -15.79 7.14
C THR A 225 9.37 -15.71 7.80
N GLU A 226 10.27 -14.87 7.29
CA GLU A 226 11.61 -14.69 7.88
C GLU A 226 11.55 -14.00 9.24
N ILE A 227 10.69 -12.99 9.39
CA ILE A 227 10.55 -12.28 10.66
C ILE A 227 9.90 -13.18 11.71
N GLU A 228 8.92 -14.00 11.35
CA GLU A 228 8.28 -14.98 12.25
C GLU A 228 9.27 -15.97 12.87
N LYS A 229 10.37 -16.30 12.20
CA LYS A 229 11.41 -17.19 12.74
C LYS A 229 12.17 -16.56 13.91
N THR A 230 12.22 -15.25 14.00
CA THR A 230 13.05 -14.52 14.95
C THR A 230 12.27 -13.61 15.90
N ALA A 231 11.00 -13.36 15.62
CA ALA A 231 10.12 -12.50 16.40
C ALA A 231 8.80 -13.21 16.68
N CYS A 232 8.20 -12.89 17.83
CA CYS A 232 6.88 -13.41 18.20
C CYS A 232 5.80 -12.60 17.48
N ILE A 233 5.44 -13.03 16.27
CA ILE A 233 4.45 -12.36 15.43
C ILE A 233 3.09 -13.07 15.56
N ASP A 234 2.04 -12.28 15.71
CA ASP A 234 0.68 -12.74 15.49
C ASP A 234 0.42 -12.79 13.97
N THR A 235 0.48 -13.98 13.41
CA THR A 235 0.32 -14.24 11.97
C THR A 235 -1.05 -13.85 11.43
N LYS A 236 -2.04 -13.63 12.31
CA LYS A 236 -3.35 -13.10 11.93
C LYS A 236 -3.39 -11.57 11.84
N ARG A 237 -2.35 -10.88 12.31
CA ARG A 237 -2.26 -9.41 12.33
C ARG A 237 -1.03 -8.90 11.59
N VAL A 238 -0.97 -9.21 10.30
CA VAL A 238 0.05 -8.71 9.37
C VAL A 238 -0.59 -7.69 8.44
N TYR A 239 0.04 -6.53 8.31
CA TYR A 239 -0.50 -5.40 7.56
C TYR A 239 0.52 -4.85 6.57
N ALA A 240 0.03 -4.25 5.47
CA ALA A 240 0.87 -3.56 4.51
C ALA A 240 0.45 -2.09 4.40
N VAL A 241 1.43 -1.21 4.50
CA VAL A 241 1.24 0.23 4.32
C VAL A 241 2.30 0.75 3.35
N GLY A 242 2.12 1.93 2.80
CA GLY A 242 3.14 2.52 1.95
C GLY A 242 2.71 3.86 1.37
N PHE A 243 3.71 4.62 0.94
CA PHE A 243 3.56 5.94 0.37
C PHE A 243 3.92 5.94 -1.11
N SER A 244 3.17 6.70 -1.93
CA SER A 244 3.46 6.87 -3.36
C SER A 244 3.52 5.50 -4.06
N MET A 245 4.61 5.14 -4.72
CA MET A 245 4.77 3.81 -5.29
C MET A 245 4.65 2.68 -4.26
N GLY A 246 5.03 2.92 -2.99
CA GLY A 246 4.77 1.98 -1.88
C GLY A 246 3.28 1.81 -1.58
N GLY A 247 2.46 2.86 -1.78
CA GLY A 247 1.00 2.75 -1.80
C GLY A 247 0.52 1.85 -2.92
N GLY A 248 1.13 1.96 -4.11
CA GLY A 248 0.89 1.05 -5.23
C GLY A 248 1.23 -0.40 -4.89
N MET A 249 2.36 -0.62 -4.18
CA MET A 249 2.73 -1.95 -3.69
C MET A 249 1.72 -2.47 -2.66
N SER A 250 1.20 -1.61 -1.78
CA SER A 250 0.16 -2.00 -0.82
C SER A 250 -1.14 -2.43 -1.51
N HIS A 251 -1.59 -1.73 -2.57
CA HIS A 251 -2.69 -2.20 -3.41
C HIS A 251 -2.38 -3.56 -4.06
N TYR A 252 -1.16 -3.72 -4.57
CA TYR A 252 -0.75 -4.95 -5.24
C TYR A 252 -0.69 -6.14 -4.26
N ILE A 253 -0.23 -5.92 -3.03
CA ILE A 253 -0.31 -6.87 -1.91
C ILE A 253 -1.77 -7.24 -1.63
N ALA A 254 -2.68 -6.27 -1.57
CA ALA A 254 -4.09 -6.54 -1.34
C ALA A 254 -4.69 -7.44 -2.42
N CYS A 255 -4.31 -7.25 -3.69
CA CYS A 255 -4.78 -8.06 -4.81
C CYS A 255 -4.26 -9.52 -4.78
N HIS A 256 -3.03 -9.75 -4.26
CA HIS A 256 -2.31 -11.01 -4.49
C HIS A 256 -1.83 -11.74 -3.23
N ALA A 257 -2.00 -11.13 -2.06
CA ALA A 257 -1.49 -11.65 -0.79
C ALA A 257 -2.46 -11.48 0.38
N ALA A 258 -3.78 -11.38 0.12
CA ALA A 258 -4.78 -11.30 1.16
C ALA A 258 -4.87 -12.56 2.04
N ASP A 259 -4.21 -13.65 1.67
CA ASP A 259 -3.99 -14.84 2.49
C ASP A 259 -2.97 -14.63 3.62
N VAL A 260 -2.08 -13.63 3.49
CA VAL A 260 -1.03 -13.30 4.47
C VAL A 260 -1.30 -11.97 5.17
N PHE A 261 -1.86 -10.99 4.44
CA PHE A 261 -2.10 -9.65 4.96
C PHE A 261 -3.58 -9.47 5.36
N ALA A 262 -3.82 -9.05 6.58
CA ALA A 262 -5.17 -8.85 7.11
C ALA A 262 -5.84 -7.59 6.56
N ALA A 263 -5.07 -6.51 6.40
CA ALA A 263 -5.52 -5.23 5.86
C ALA A 263 -4.35 -4.43 5.27
N VAL A 264 -4.67 -3.42 4.45
CA VAL A 264 -3.69 -2.54 3.84
C VAL A 264 -4.05 -1.06 3.99
N ALA A 265 -3.03 -0.17 4.00
CA ALA A 265 -3.25 1.27 4.04
C ALA A 265 -2.37 2.00 3.01
N PRO A 266 -2.74 1.97 1.74
CA PRO A 266 -2.05 2.70 0.67
C PRO A 266 -2.24 4.22 0.81
N ALA A 267 -1.19 4.99 0.51
CA ALA A 267 -1.23 6.44 0.50
C ALA A 267 -0.66 7.04 -0.78
N ALA A 268 -1.30 8.09 -1.27
CA ALA A 268 -0.90 8.87 -2.45
C ALA A 268 -0.68 8.03 -3.72
N PHE A 269 -1.47 6.98 -3.88
CA PHE A 269 -1.50 6.11 -5.06
C PHE A 269 -2.90 5.53 -5.24
N ASP A 270 -3.25 5.16 -6.46
CA ASP A 270 -4.53 4.55 -6.80
C ASP A 270 -4.32 3.15 -7.39
N LEU A 271 -5.36 2.34 -7.37
CA LEU A 271 -5.35 1.10 -8.14
C LEU A 271 -5.19 1.44 -9.64
N LEU A 272 -4.29 0.70 -10.30
CA LEU A 272 -4.05 0.87 -11.72
C LEU A 272 -5.14 0.17 -12.53
N GLN A 273 -5.61 0.84 -13.59
CA GLN A 273 -6.60 0.28 -14.52
C GLN A 273 -6.12 -1.07 -15.09
N GLU A 274 -4.82 -1.16 -15.38
CA GLU A 274 -4.18 -2.34 -15.93
C GLU A 274 -4.17 -3.53 -14.97
N ASN A 275 -4.24 -3.27 -13.65
CA ASN A 275 -4.25 -4.31 -12.63
C ASN A 275 -5.67 -4.81 -12.28
N VAL A 276 -6.72 -4.10 -12.67
CA VAL A 276 -8.11 -4.43 -12.27
C VAL A 276 -8.50 -5.86 -12.65
N GLY A 277 -8.11 -6.30 -13.84
CA GLY A 277 -8.44 -7.65 -14.35
C GLY A 277 -7.84 -8.79 -13.52
N ASP A 278 -6.65 -8.56 -12.97
CA ASP A 278 -5.85 -9.53 -12.21
C ASP A 278 -5.99 -9.35 -10.69
N CYS A 279 -6.61 -8.27 -10.23
CA CYS A 279 -6.86 -8.03 -8.82
C CYS A 279 -8.00 -8.93 -8.31
N LYS A 280 -7.63 -10.13 -7.88
CA LYS A 280 -8.55 -11.18 -7.40
C LYS A 280 -8.07 -11.72 -6.07
N PRO A 281 -8.22 -10.95 -4.99
CA PRO A 281 -7.76 -11.41 -3.69
C PRO A 281 -8.45 -12.72 -3.31
N PRO A 282 -7.73 -13.69 -2.69
CA PRO A 282 -8.29 -14.99 -2.30
C PRO A 282 -9.40 -14.89 -1.25
N ARG A 283 -9.52 -13.75 -0.58
CA ARG A 283 -10.58 -13.36 0.33
C ARG A 283 -10.79 -11.86 0.29
N PRO A 284 -11.94 -11.34 0.75
CA PRO A 284 -12.09 -9.91 1.00
C PRO A 284 -10.99 -9.38 1.95
N ILE A 285 -10.47 -8.18 1.68
CA ILE A 285 -9.40 -7.56 2.46
C ILE A 285 -9.76 -6.10 2.78
N ALA A 286 -9.58 -5.70 4.04
CA ALA A 286 -9.83 -4.32 4.44
C ALA A 286 -8.78 -3.39 3.82
N GLU A 287 -9.25 -2.23 3.36
CA GLU A 287 -8.43 -1.25 2.65
C GLU A 287 -8.76 0.15 3.13
N ILE A 288 -7.72 0.92 3.50
CA ILE A 288 -7.86 2.30 3.98
C ILE A 288 -6.94 3.20 3.15
N THR A 289 -7.45 3.78 2.07
CA THR A 289 -6.70 4.65 1.16
C THR A 289 -6.66 6.10 1.66
N PHE A 290 -5.48 6.72 1.60
CA PHE A 290 -5.27 8.13 1.93
C PHE A 290 -4.93 8.93 0.67
N ARG A 291 -5.74 9.95 0.35
CA ARG A 291 -5.55 10.77 -0.84
C ARG A 291 -5.75 12.26 -0.55
N SER A 292 -4.98 13.10 -1.23
CA SER A 292 -5.07 14.55 -1.16
C SER A 292 -5.60 15.13 -2.47
N THR A 293 -6.57 16.07 -2.39
CA THR A 293 -7.17 16.65 -3.61
C THR A 293 -6.21 17.58 -4.36
N GLY A 294 -5.15 18.05 -3.72
CA GLY A 294 -4.08 18.85 -4.34
C GLY A 294 -2.84 18.06 -4.74
N ASP A 295 -2.90 16.71 -4.73
CA ASP A 295 -1.79 15.89 -5.20
C ASP A 295 -1.54 16.13 -6.70
N ASN A 296 -0.35 16.66 -7.02
CA ASN A 296 0.08 16.99 -8.38
C ASN A 296 1.01 15.93 -9.01
N VAL A 297 1.34 14.85 -8.27
CA VAL A 297 2.15 13.72 -8.75
C VAL A 297 1.25 12.59 -9.19
N VAL A 298 0.32 12.18 -8.31
CA VAL A 298 -0.75 11.23 -8.63
C VAL A 298 -2.07 11.97 -8.49
N ALA A 299 -2.61 12.44 -9.61
CA ALA A 299 -3.82 13.27 -9.61
C ALA A 299 -4.97 12.57 -8.89
N TYR A 300 -5.67 13.28 -8.00
CA TYR A 300 -6.83 12.75 -7.27
C TYR A 300 -7.93 12.20 -8.19
N ALA A 301 -8.10 12.84 -9.35
CA ALA A 301 -9.06 12.42 -10.37
C ALA A 301 -8.62 11.19 -11.18
N GLY A 302 -7.35 10.76 -11.02
CA GLY A 302 -6.77 9.69 -11.82
C GLY A 302 -6.36 10.12 -13.23
N GLY A 303 -6.23 9.14 -14.12
CA GLY A 303 -5.87 9.34 -15.52
C GLY A 303 -4.50 8.77 -15.87
N ALA A 304 -4.12 8.95 -17.14
CA ALA A 304 -2.85 8.43 -17.66
C ALA A 304 -1.64 9.14 -17.03
N SER A 305 -0.60 8.37 -16.73
CA SER A 305 0.63 8.86 -16.15
C SER A 305 1.84 8.25 -16.87
N MET A 306 2.86 9.09 -17.07
CA MET A 306 4.18 8.74 -17.59
C MET A 306 5.27 9.00 -16.55
N ALA A 307 4.92 8.95 -15.27
CA ALA A 307 5.84 9.26 -14.16
C ALA A 307 7.11 8.37 -14.20
N VAL A 308 6.98 7.14 -14.69
CA VAL A 308 8.13 6.28 -15.00
C VAL A 308 8.27 6.16 -16.52
N GLN A 309 9.36 6.70 -17.04
CA GLN A 309 9.62 6.76 -18.48
C GLN A 309 9.55 5.36 -19.11
N GLY A 310 8.81 5.25 -20.22
CA GLY A 310 8.64 4.01 -20.97
C GLY A 310 7.68 3.00 -20.31
N MET A 311 7.02 3.37 -19.22
CA MET A 311 6.04 2.53 -18.50
C MET A 311 4.75 3.32 -18.28
N PRO A 312 3.90 3.47 -19.33
CA PRO A 312 2.62 4.16 -19.18
C PRO A 312 1.71 3.35 -18.26
N ILE A 313 1.02 4.05 -17.36
CA ILE A 313 0.03 3.49 -16.44
C ILE A 313 -1.18 4.41 -16.38
N THR A 314 -2.32 3.86 -15.96
CA THR A 314 -3.56 4.62 -15.81
C THR A 314 -4.08 4.47 -14.39
N PHE A 315 -4.14 5.57 -13.65
CA PHE A 315 -4.73 5.60 -12.31
C PHE A 315 -6.26 5.66 -12.41
N LEU A 316 -6.97 4.87 -11.62
CA LEU A 316 -8.43 4.95 -11.51
C LEU A 316 -8.93 6.26 -10.88
N GLY A 317 -8.05 6.98 -10.21
CA GLY A 317 -8.38 8.08 -9.32
C GLY A 317 -8.88 7.61 -7.96
N ALA A 318 -8.85 8.50 -6.98
CA ALA A 318 -9.18 8.16 -5.60
C ALA A 318 -10.58 7.55 -5.44
N LYS A 319 -11.58 8.21 -6.01
CA LYS A 319 -12.98 7.73 -5.98
C LYS A 319 -13.19 6.46 -6.80
N GLY A 320 -12.52 6.33 -7.95
CA GLY A 320 -12.56 5.14 -8.79
C GLY A 320 -11.93 3.93 -8.07
N THR A 321 -10.80 4.14 -7.40
CA THR A 321 -10.13 3.12 -6.56
C THR A 321 -11.03 2.67 -5.41
N PHE A 322 -11.63 3.61 -4.70
CA PHE A 322 -12.54 3.35 -3.59
C PHE A 322 -13.75 2.50 -4.01
N GLN A 323 -14.41 2.88 -5.13
CA GLN A 323 -15.51 2.12 -5.69
C GLN A 323 -15.06 0.74 -6.16
N LYS A 324 -13.91 0.66 -6.83
CA LYS A 324 -13.38 -0.61 -7.34
C LYS A 324 -13.05 -1.59 -6.22
N TRP A 325 -12.46 -1.13 -5.11
CA TRP A 325 -12.25 -1.97 -3.94
C TRP A 325 -13.55 -2.44 -3.29
N ALA A 326 -14.58 -1.59 -3.25
CA ALA A 326 -15.90 -2.02 -2.79
C ALA A 326 -16.50 -3.11 -3.68
N GLU A 327 -16.34 -3.01 -5.01
CA GLU A 327 -16.75 -4.06 -5.97
C GLU A 327 -15.96 -5.36 -5.77
N ILE A 328 -14.62 -5.28 -5.71
CA ILE A 328 -13.74 -6.45 -5.52
C ILE A 328 -14.10 -7.18 -4.23
N ASN A 329 -14.32 -6.44 -3.16
CA ASN A 329 -14.68 -6.97 -1.86
C ASN A 329 -16.18 -7.30 -1.71
N GLN A 330 -16.99 -7.12 -2.76
CA GLN A 330 -18.43 -7.42 -2.78
C GLN A 330 -19.20 -6.67 -1.68
N CYS A 331 -18.79 -5.43 -1.38
CA CYS A 331 -19.47 -4.58 -0.42
C CYS A 331 -20.87 -4.21 -0.92
N THR A 332 -21.84 -4.13 -0.02
CA THR A 332 -23.22 -3.75 -0.31
C THR A 332 -23.57 -2.40 0.32
N GLY A 333 -24.59 -1.74 -0.21
CA GLY A 333 -25.01 -0.44 0.27
C GLY A 333 -24.16 0.71 -0.24
N ALA A 334 -24.39 1.90 0.28
CA ALA A 334 -23.63 3.10 -0.03
C ALA A 334 -22.52 3.33 0.99
N ALA A 335 -21.46 4.03 0.60
CA ALA A 335 -20.48 4.53 1.52
C ALA A 335 -21.11 5.54 2.50
N SER A 336 -20.56 5.63 3.71
CA SER A 336 -20.94 6.68 4.67
C SER A 336 -20.62 8.08 4.12
N ALA A 337 -21.19 9.11 4.72
CA ALA A 337 -20.63 10.45 4.61
C ALA A 337 -19.21 10.48 5.18
N GLU A 338 -18.40 11.45 4.74
CA GLU A 338 -17.07 11.69 5.30
C GLU A 338 -17.18 12.04 6.79
N ASP A 339 -16.32 11.44 7.61
CA ASP A 339 -16.17 11.76 9.03
C ASP A 339 -15.29 13.01 9.25
N ALA A 340 -14.97 13.30 10.52
CA ALA A 340 -14.12 14.44 10.89
C ALA A 340 -12.67 14.33 10.35
N ASN A 341 -12.24 13.15 9.92
CA ASN A 341 -10.95 12.93 9.29
C ASN A 341 -11.02 12.96 7.75
N GLY A 342 -12.19 13.23 7.18
CA GLY A 342 -12.45 13.17 5.74
C GLY A 342 -12.57 11.76 5.20
N CYS A 343 -12.89 10.77 6.04
CA CYS A 343 -12.96 9.37 5.67
C CYS A 343 -14.41 8.92 5.41
N ALA A 344 -14.68 8.42 4.22
CA ALA A 344 -15.91 7.72 3.84
C ALA A 344 -15.66 6.22 3.78
N THR A 345 -16.60 5.39 4.24
CA THR A 345 -16.41 3.95 4.42
C THR A 345 -17.58 3.15 3.87
N TYR A 346 -17.30 2.12 3.08
CA TYR A 346 -18.19 1.00 2.82
C TYR A 346 -18.03 -0.03 3.95
N ALA A 347 -19.04 -0.11 4.83
CA ALA A 347 -19.05 -1.05 5.97
C ALA A 347 -19.84 -2.34 5.67
N GLY A 348 -20.62 -2.38 4.60
CA GLY A 348 -21.45 -3.53 4.20
C GLY A 348 -20.68 -4.59 3.41
N CYS A 349 -19.41 -4.86 3.76
CA CYS A 349 -18.58 -5.84 3.10
C CYS A 349 -18.61 -7.19 3.83
N PRO A 350 -18.41 -8.34 3.12
CA PRO A 350 -18.32 -9.66 3.75
C PRO A 350 -17.24 -9.74 4.82
N ALA A 351 -17.40 -10.64 5.77
CA ALA A 351 -16.45 -10.90 6.86
C ALA A 351 -16.14 -9.69 7.77
N GLY A 352 -17.01 -8.66 7.78
CA GLY A 352 -16.84 -7.47 8.63
C GLY A 352 -15.63 -6.60 8.27
N ILE A 353 -15.12 -6.72 7.03
CA ILE A 353 -14.09 -5.81 6.53
C ILE A 353 -14.69 -4.47 6.12
N GLU A 354 -13.83 -3.48 6.00
CA GLU A 354 -14.19 -2.12 5.57
C GLU A 354 -13.33 -1.70 4.37
N VAL A 355 -13.92 -0.94 3.45
CA VAL A 355 -13.19 -0.21 2.42
C VAL A 355 -13.36 1.26 2.71
N THR A 356 -12.27 1.99 2.89
CA THR A 356 -12.28 3.37 3.36
C THR A 356 -11.42 4.26 2.46
N LEU A 357 -11.95 5.41 2.09
CA LEU A 357 -11.21 6.51 1.46
C LEU A 357 -11.17 7.70 2.40
N CYS A 358 -9.97 8.09 2.80
CA CYS A 358 -9.71 9.31 3.58
C CYS A 358 -9.19 10.39 2.64
N THR A 359 -9.96 11.45 2.44
CA THR A 359 -9.67 12.56 1.55
C THR A 359 -9.23 13.78 2.34
N LYS A 360 -8.00 14.23 2.13
CA LYS A 360 -7.53 15.52 2.62
C LYS A 360 -7.80 16.59 1.58
N GLN A 361 -8.61 17.57 1.92
CA GLN A 361 -8.88 18.71 1.06
C GLN A 361 -7.63 19.61 0.93
N GLY A 362 -7.31 20.02 -0.28
CA GLY A 362 -5.99 20.60 -0.56
C GLY A 362 -4.90 19.53 -0.42
N GLY A 363 -3.89 19.77 0.42
CA GLY A 363 -2.79 18.84 0.62
C GLY A 363 -1.92 18.69 -0.62
N THR A 364 -0.91 17.84 -0.53
CA THR A 364 0.05 17.58 -1.62
C THR A 364 0.24 16.07 -1.80
N HIS A 365 1.29 15.68 -2.50
CA HIS A 365 1.75 14.29 -2.56
C HIS A 365 2.40 13.93 -1.22
N GLU A 366 1.66 13.35 -0.30
CA GLU A 366 2.06 13.18 1.09
C GLU A 366 1.72 11.79 1.65
N PRO A 367 2.45 11.32 2.68
CA PRO A 367 2.14 10.07 3.36
C PRO A 367 0.74 10.06 3.97
N GLY A 368 0.22 8.87 4.22
CA GLY A 368 -1.05 8.67 4.89
C GLY A 368 -1.04 9.15 6.35
N ASN A 369 -2.23 9.42 6.88
CA ASN A 369 -2.39 9.78 8.29
C ASN A 369 -2.36 8.53 9.17
N ALA A 370 -1.19 8.18 9.72
CA ALA A 370 -1.01 7.01 10.57
C ALA A 370 -1.86 7.04 11.85
N LYS A 371 -2.24 8.24 12.35
CA LYS A 371 -3.17 8.36 13.50
C LYS A 371 -4.57 7.85 13.19
N VAL A 372 -4.95 7.83 11.91
CA VAL A 372 -6.21 7.24 11.43
C VAL A 372 -5.96 5.83 10.93
N GLY A 373 -4.87 5.61 10.20
CA GLY A 373 -4.54 4.34 9.56
C GLY A 373 -4.29 3.21 10.54
N TRP A 374 -3.47 3.43 11.58
CA TRP A 374 -3.18 2.37 12.55
C TRP A 374 -4.41 1.89 13.33
N PRO A 375 -5.23 2.76 13.95
CA PRO A 375 -6.48 2.34 14.58
C PRO A 375 -7.45 1.61 13.65
N ALA A 376 -7.48 1.95 12.36
CA ALA A 376 -8.31 1.27 11.38
C ALA A 376 -7.75 -0.12 11.04
N LEU A 377 -6.45 -0.24 10.74
CA LEU A 377 -5.80 -1.50 10.40
C LEU A 377 -5.94 -2.55 11.51
N LYS A 378 -5.66 -2.18 12.76
CA LYS A 378 -5.64 -3.13 13.89
C LYS A 378 -6.99 -3.72 14.29
N LYS A 379 -8.09 -3.25 13.71
CA LYS A 379 -9.42 -3.86 13.85
C LYS A 379 -9.54 -5.18 13.08
N HIS A 380 -8.73 -5.39 12.05
CA HIS A 380 -8.85 -6.48 11.11
C HIS A 380 -7.83 -7.58 11.39
N THR A 381 -8.29 -8.82 11.33
CA THR A 381 -7.46 -10.02 11.50
C THR A 381 -7.76 -11.02 10.41
N LEU A 382 -6.82 -11.88 10.11
CA LEU A 382 -7.08 -13.07 9.31
C LEU A 382 -8.03 -14.01 10.06
N PRO A 383 -8.88 -14.73 9.34
CA PRO A 383 -9.84 -15.66 9.92
C PRO A 383 -9.18 -16.81 10.71
#